data_7a1a1c8dcbaeedf50d64c16dd10efa72
#
_entry.id   7a1a1c8dcbaeedf50d64c16dd10efa72
#
_cell.length_a   1.000
_cell.length_b   1.000
_cell.length_c   1.000
_cell.angle_alpha   90.00
_cell.angle_beta   90.00
_cell.angle_gamma   90.00
#
_symmetry.space_group_name_H-M   'P 1'
#
loop_
_entity.id
_entity.type
_entity.pdbx_description
1 polymer ?
#
loop_
_entity_poly.entity_id
_entity_poly.type
_entity_poly.pdbx_seq_one_letter_code
_entity_poly.pdbx_strand_id
1 'polypeptide(L)'
;SPMFAMSRKDLKPAYTCGTYHRRGLKGCTSHHIRVDLLDELLKDYLKKLLDGAQAMIQKLNEDLAKEECDVAETEQSADHLAEVVEGLLEELKATKRQRIRDILKHPDQEALLEETYDQLEAELQGKIEGLRHQIDLLADKRNTIIEVNRVAKTALEVFQDILTKDHLERGDLELLIDRIYIFEDHIDVKLKS
;
A
#
# COMPACT_ATOMS: atom_id res chain seq x y z
N SER A 1 33.76 -3.77 12.25
CA SER A 1 34.03 -2.44 12.79
C SER A 1 33.47 -1.36 11.85
N PRO A 2 33.00 -0.23 12.35
CA PRO A 2 32.51 0.83 11.47
C PRO A 2 33.63 1.35 10.55
N MET A 3 33.26 1.72 9.32
CA MET A 3 34.16 2.34 8.36
C MET A 3 34.17 3.85 8.57
N PHE A 4 35.31 4.48 8.35
CA PHE A 4 35.49 5.92 8.41
C PHE A 4 35.88 6.48 7.05
N ALA A 5 35.25 7.58 6.66
CA ALA A 5 35.64 8.30 5.45
C ALA A 5 36.99 8.97 5.64
N MET A 6 37.90 8.76 4.71
CA MET A 6 39.20 9.40 4.65
C MET A 6 39.33 10.17 3.35
N SER A 7 39.60 11.47 3.48
CA SER A 7 39.91 12.35 2.35
C SER A 7 41.23 13.04 2.63
N ARG A 8 42.20 12.91 1.74
CA ARG A 8 43.48 13.63 1.77
C ARG A 8 43.61 14.40 0.46
N LYS A 9 44.31 15.51 0.47
CA LYS A 9 44.48 16.38 -0.71
C LYS A 9 45.05 15.64 -1.94
N ASP A 10 45.88 14.62 -1.70
CA ASP A 10 46.64 13.91 -2.75
C ASP A 10 46.08 12.50 -3.05
N LEU A 11 44.98 12.09 -2.41
CA LEU A 11 44.39 10.76 -2.58
C LEU A 11 42.88 10.87 -2.84
N LYS A 12 42.38 9.95 -3.66
CA LYS A 12 40.93 9.83 -3.85
C LYS A 12 40.24 9.48 -2.52
N PRO A 13 39.04 10.03 -2.26
CA PRO A 13 38.29 9.70 -1.05
C PRO A 13 38.07 8.18 -0.92
N ALA A 14 38.21 7.68 0.30
CA ALA A 14 38.04 6.25 0.58
C ALA A 14 37.44 6.01 1.95
N TYR A 15 36.81 4.88 2.14
CA TYR A 15 36.40 4.37 3.45
C TYR A 15 37.45 3.39 3.96
N THR A 16 37.80 3.50 5.24
CA THR A 16 38.79 2.65 5.91
C THR A 16 38.23 2.04 7.19
N CYS A 17 38.53 0.79 7.45
CA CYS A 17 38.14 0.10 8.67
C CYS A 17 38.66 0.84 9.93
N GLY A 18 37.76 1.16 10.86
CA GLY A 18 38.10 1.89 12.07
C GLY A 18 39.01 1.11 13.01
N THR A 19 38.98 -0.21 13.02
CA THR A 19 39.92 -1.04 13.80
C THR A 19 41.30 -0.99 13.20
N TYR A 20 41.41 -1.12 11.86
CA TYR A 20 42.68 -0.99 11.17
C TYR A 20 43.29 0.41 11.35
N HIS A 21 42.46 1.45 11.24
CA HIS A 21 42.92 2.84 11.44
C HIS A 21 43.51 3.08 12.82
N ARG A 22 42.98 2.43 13.87
CA ARG A 22 43.44 2.63 15.27
C ARG A 22 44.56 1.69 15.68
N ARG A 23 44.59 0.45 15.18
CA ARG A 23 45.48 -0.62 15.66
C ARG A 23 46.40 -1.20 14.57
N GLY A 24 46.26 -0.74 13.35
CA GLY A 24 47.03 -1.29 12.19
C GLY A 24 46.78 -2.77 11.98
N LEU A 25 47.74 -3.45 11.37
CA LEU A 25 47.71 -4.90 11.08
C LEU A 25 47.55 -5.79 12.33
N LYS A 26 47.80 -5.27 13.52
CA LYS A 26 47.61 -6.02 14.76
C LYS A 26 46.12 -6.10 15.16
N GLY A 27 45.28 -5.25 14.63
CA GLY A 27 43.86 -5.18 14.95
C GLY A 27 42.93 -5.74 13.89
N CYS A 28 43.28 -5.56 12.64
CA CYS A 28 42.48 -5.99 11.49
C CYS A 28 43.32 -5.99 10.23
N THR A 29 42.95 -6.79 9.23
CA THR A 29 43.46 -6.66 7.88
C THR A 29 43.05 -5.32 7.26
N SER A 30 43.82 -4.85 6.26
CA SER A 30 43.57 -3.52 5.67
C SER A 30 42.31 -3.51 4.80
N HIS A 31 41.16 -3.31 5.45
CA HIS A 31 39.92 -3.09 4.71
C HIS A 31 39.80 -1.61 4.36
N HIS A 32 39.89 -1.30 3.08
CA HIS A 32 39.61 0.02 2.56
C HIS A 32 38.97 -0.10 1.18
N ILE A 33 38.08 0.82 0.87
CA ILE A 33 37.44 0.91 -0.43
C ILE A 33 37.35 2.38 -0.84
N ARG A 34 37.68 2.67 -2.09
CA ARG A 34 37.51 4.01 -2.66
C ARG A 34 36.03 4.31 -2.85
N VAL A 35 35.65 5.56 -2.63
CA VAL A 35 34.25 6.00 -2.77
C VAL A 35 33.76 5.78 -4.20
N ASP A 36 34.56 6.17 -5.21
CA ASP A 36 34.21 6.01 -6.62
C ASP A 36 33.97 4.52 -7.00
N LEU A 37 34.80 3.60 -6.49
CA LEU A 37 34.64 2.16 -6.72
C LEU A 37 33.40 1.60 -6.00
N LEU A 38 33.15 2.04 -4.78
CA LEU A 38 31.95 1.62 -4.03
C LEU A 38 30.68 2.08 -4.73
N ASP A 39 30.64 3.32 -5.20
CA ASP A 39 29.49 3.86 -5.94
C ASP A 39 29.23 3.08 -7.23
N GLU A 40 30.28 2.74 -7.98
CA GLU A 40 30.20 1.92 -9.20
C GLU A 40 29.63 0.52 -8.88
N LEU A 41 30.17 -0.16 -7.86
CA LEU A 41 29.70 -1.48 -7.44
C LEU A 41 28.26 -1.47 -6.95
N LEU A 42 27.86 -0.44 -6.20
CA LEU A 42 26.48 -0.28 -5.73
C LEU A 42 25.53 -0.02 -6.90
N LYS A 43 25.92 0.83 -7.87
CA LYS A 43 25.13 1.04 -9.08
C LYS A 43 24.95 -0.23 -9.90
N ASP A 44 26.01 -0.98 -10.12
CA ASP A 44 25.95 -2.26 -10.82
C ASP A 44 25.07 -3.28 -10.10
N TYR A 45 25.18 -3.33 -8.77
CA TYR A 45 24.33 -4.18 -7.95
C TYR A 45 22.85 -3.81 -8.05
N LEU A 46 22.52 -2.51 -7.89
CA LEU A 46 21.16 -2.01 -8.03
C LEU A 46 20.60 -2.21 -9.44
N LYS A 47 21.44 -2.03 -10.47
CA LYS A 47 21.06 -2.31 -11.86
C LYS A 47 20.72 -3.78 -12.10
N LYS A 48 21.54 -4.69 -11.57
CA LYS A 48 21.25 -6.14 -11.65
C LYS A 48 19.99 -6.54 -10.90
N LEU A 49 19.74 -5.91 -9.74
CA LEU A 49 18.49 -6.10 -9.02
C LEU A 49 17.28 -5.65 -9.84
N LEU A 50 17.40 -4.53 -10.57
CA LEU A 50 16.35 -4.05 -11.46
C LEU A 50 16.12 -4.95 -12.65
N ASP A 51 17.20 -5.36 -13.33
CA ASP A 51 17.09 -6.25 -14.48
C ASP A 51 16.40 -7.57 -14.07
N GLY A 52 16.70 -8.06 -12.85
CA GLY A 52 15.99 -9.19 -12.25
C GLY A 52 14.55 -8.87 -11.79
N ALA A 53 14.28 -7.62 -11.43
CA ALA A 53 12.96 -7.17 -10.94
C ALA A 53 12.04 -6.68 -12.07
N GLN A 54 12.52 -6.48 -13.31
CA GLN A 54 11.69 -5.96 -14.40
C GLN A 54 10.43 -6.81 -14.65
N ALA A 55 10.57 -8.13 -14.62
CA ALA A 55 9.43 -9.05 -14.73
C ALA A 55 8.46 -8.89 -13.54
N MET A 56 8.98 -8.64 -12.35
CA MET A 56 8.19 -8.40 -11.15
C MET A 56 7.50 -7.04 -11.19
N ILE A 57 8.18 -6.00 -11.68
CA ILE A 57 7.62 -4.65 -11.90
C ILE A 57 6.51 -4.71 -12.95
N GLN A 58 6.73 -5.42 -14.05
CA GLN A 58 5.70 -5.60 -15.08
C GLN A 58 4.48 -6.32 -14.52
N LYS A 59 4.67 -7.40 -13.78
CA LYS A 59 3.59 -8.11 -13.12
C LYS A 59 2.85 -7.24 -12.12
N LEU A 60 3.56 -6.44 -11.32
CA LEU A 60 2.94 -5.50 -10.38
C LEU A 60 2.10 -4.45 -11.11
N ASN A 61 2.57 -3.89 -12.23
CA ASN A 61 1.81 -2.96 -13.04
C ASN A 61 0.56 -3.61 -13.64
N GLU A 62 0.64 -4.88 -14.08
CA GLU A 62 -0.52 -5.64 -14.57
C GLU A 62 -1.52 -5.91 -13.43
N ASP A 63 -1.05 -6.24 -12.24
CA ASP A 63 -1.91 -6.46 -11.07
C ASP A 63 -2.57 -5.16 -10.60
N LEU A 64 -1.83 -4.03 -10.59
CA LEU A 64 -2.38 -2.69 -10.31
C LEU A 64 -3.47 -2.29 -11.32
N ALA A 65 -3.28 -2.60 -12.61
CA ALA A 65 -4.27 -2.32 -13.64
C ALA A 65 -5.54 -3.18 -13.48
N LYS A 66 -5.41 -4.43 -13.03
CA LYS A 66 -6.56 -5.28 -12.70
C LYS A 66 -7.31 -4.75 -11.48
N GLU A 67 -6.59 -4.36 -10.44
CA GLU A 67 -7.19 -3.79 -9.23
C GLU A 67 -7.92 -2.45 -9.51
N GLU A 68 -7.44 -1.64 -10.47
CA GLU A 68 -8.19 -0.46 -10.93
C GLU A 68 -9.52 -0.86 -11.60
N CYS A 69 -9.57 -1.96 -12.34
CA CYS A 69 -10.80 -2.52 -12.89
C CYS A 69 -11.73 -3.04 -11.78
N ASP A 70 -11.18 -3.74 -10.79
CA ASP A 70 -11.94 -4.25 -9.63
C ASP A 70 -12.54 -3.10 -8.80
N VAL A 71 -11.86 -1.96 -8.72
CA VAL A 71 -12.42 -0.74 -8.08
C VAL A 71 -13.65 -0.25 -8.82
N ALA A 72 -13.59 -0.17 -10.16
CA ALA A 72 -14.72 0.28 -10.96
C ALA A 72 -15.94 -0.67 -10.85
N GLU A 73 -15.70 -1.99 -10.86
CA GLU A 73 -16.76 -2.99 -10.64
C GLU A 73 -17.36 -2.89 -9.24
N THR A 74 -16.53 -2.61 -8.23
CA THR A 74 -16.96 -2.43 -6.85
C THR A 74 -17.82 -1.17 -6.69
N GLU A 75 -17.47 -0.07 -7.38
CA GLU A 75 -18.28 1.16 -7.43
C GLU A 75 -19.65 0.90 -8.06
N GLN A 76 -19.68 0.26 -9.24
CA GLN A 76 -20.95 -0.08 -9.92
C GLN A 76 -21.84 -0.97 -9.05
N SER A 77 -21.24 -1.91 -8.31
CA SER A 77 -21.96 -2.78 -7.38
C SER A 77 -22.55 -2.00 -6.22
N ALA A 78 -21.78 -1.07 -5.65
CA ALA A 78 -22.25 -0.21 -4.54
C ALA A 78 -23.37 0.73 -4.99
N ASP A 79 -23.26 1.32 -6.19
CA ASP A 79 -24.28 2.19 -6.75
C ASP A 79 -25.59 1.43 -6.99
N HIS A 80 -25.52 0.21 -7.53
CA HIS A 80 -26.70 -0.63 -7.72
C HIS A 80 -27.37 -0.98 -6.38
N LEU A 81 -26.59 -1.32 -5.35
CA LEU A 81 -27.15 -1.58 -4.01
C LEU A 81 -27.78 -0.33 -3.41
N ALA A 82 -27.20 0.86 -3.67
CA ALA A 82 -27.76 2.13 -3.20
C ALA A 82 -29.13 2.41 -3.86
N GLU A 83 -29.29 2.14 -5.17
CA GLU A 83 -30.58 2.25 -5.86
C GLU A 83 -31.64 1.31 -5.26
N VAL A 84 -31.24 0.05 -4.94
CA VAL A 84 -32.13 -0.91 -4.28
C VAL A 84 -32.55 -0.42 -2.89
N VAL A 85 -31.63 0.14 -2.10
CA VAL A 85 -31.94 0.73 -0.79
C VAL A 85 -32.91 1.90 -0.93
N GLU A 86 -32.75 2.76 -1.93
CA GLU A 86 -33.68 3.87 -2.18
C GLU A 86 -35.09 3.36 -2.51
N GLY A 87 -35.20 2.33 -3.35
CA GLY A 87 -36.46 1.65 -3.64
C GLY A 87 -37.16 1.10 -2.39
N LEU A 88 -36.40 0.41 -1.52
CA LEU A 88 -36.92 -0.13 -0.26
C LEU A 88 -37.33 0.97 0.72
N LEU A 89 -36.66 2.12 0.74
CA LEU A 89 -37.06 3.28 1.56
C LEU A 89 -38.37 3.87 1.08
N GLU A 90 -38.61 3.92 -0.24
CA GLU A 90 -39.89 4.38 -0.77
C GLU A 90 -41.04 3.38 -0.43
N GLU A 91 -40.75 2.08 -0.52
CA GLU A 91 -41.69 1.03 -0.11
C GLU A 91 -42.02 1.12 1.36
N LEU A 92 -41.04 1.34 2.25
CA LEU A 92 -41.26 1.54 3.68
C LEU A 92 -42.14 2.76 3.95
N LYS A 93 -41.91 3.87 3.23
CA LYS A 93 -42.75 5.07 3.33
C LYS A 93 -44.18 4.80 2.88
N ALA A 94 -44.35 4.04 1.78
CA ALA A 94 -45.68 3.65 1.28
C ALA A 94 -46.43 2.76 2.27
N THR A 95 -45.71 1.77 2.87
CA THR A 95 -46.26 0.87 3.90
C THR A 95 -46.74 1.65 5.12
N LYS A 96 -45.93 2.62 5.61
CA LYS A 96 -46.35 3.50 6.73
C LYS A 96 -47.57 4.34 6.41
N ARG A 97 -47.66 4.87 5.17
CA ARG A 97 -48.86 5.62 4.75
C ARG A 97 -50.09 4.72 4.64
N GLN A 98 -49.91 3.47 4.21
CA GLN A 98 -50.97 2.49 4.10
C GLN A 98 -51.47 2.07 5.48
N ARG A 99 -50.57 1.79 6.45
CA ARG A 99 -50.89 1.52 7.86
C ARG A 99 -51.85 2.55 8.42
N ILE A 100 -51.51 3.83 8.26
CA ILE A 100 -52.37 4.91 8.79
C ILE A 100 -53.76 4.87 8.16
N ARG A 101 -53.87 4.63 6.85
CA ARG A 101 -55.14 4.57 6.14
C ARG A 101 -55.99 3.39 6.56
N ASP A 102 -55.39 2.23 6.79
CA ASP A 102 -56.10 0.99 7.10
C ASP A 102 -56.56 0.98 8.55
N ILE A 103 -55.77 1.51 9.48
CA ILE A 103 -56.18 1.71 10.87
C ILE A 103 -57.39 2.68 10.96
N LEU A 104 -57.35 3.76 10.20
CA LEU A 104 -58.48 4.73 10.16
C LEU A 104 -59.76 4.13 9.59
N LYS A 105 -59.64 3.16 8.64
CA LYS A 105 -60.81 2.50 8.05
C LYS A 105 -61.37 1.36 8.88
N HIS A 106 -60.52 0.69 9.66
CA HIS A 106 -60.85 -0.51 10.41
C HIS A 106 -60.40 -0.42 11.86
N PRO A 107 -60.95 0.52 12.66
CA PRO A 107 -60.50 0.73 14.03
C PRO A 107 -60.81 -0.44 14.96
N ASP A 108 -61.70 -1.32 14.57
CA ASP A 108 -62.02 -2.58 15.25
C ASP A 108 -60.95 -3.66 15.15
N GLN A 109 -60.03 -3.54 14.15
CA GLN A 109 -58.92 -4.43 13.87
C GLN A 109 -57.55 -3.78 14.13
N GLU A 110 -57.51 -2.66 14.81
CA GLU A 110 -56.29 -1.87 15.01
C GLU A 110 -55.12 -2.71 15.53
N ALA A 111 -55.31 -3.49 16.60
CA ALA A 111 -54.23 -4.29 17.19
C ALA A 111 -53.64 -5.33 16.20
N LEU A 112 -54.47 -5.97 15.37
CA LEU A 112 -54.00 -6.95 14.38
C LEU A 112 -53.27 -6.24 13.23
N LEU A 113 -53.78 -5.09 12.79
CA LEU A 113 -53.15 -4.29 11.76
C LEU A 113 -51.80 -3.75 12.23
N GLU A 114 -51.72 -3.26 13.47
CA GLU A 114 -50.46 -2.79 14.05
C GLU A 114 -49.40 -3.90 14.08
N GLU A 115 -49.73 -5.08 14.60
CA GLU A 115 -48.79 -6.21 14.62
C GLU A 115 -48.31 -6.60 13.22
N THR A 116 -49.23 -6.65 12.24
CA THR A 116 -48.89 -6.99 10.86
C THR A 116 -47.97 -5.95 10.21
N TYR A 117 -48.26 -4.66 10.38
CA TYR A 117 -47.44 -3.58 9.85
C TYR A 117 -46.11 -3.48 10.56
N ASP A 118 -46.03 -3.71 11.87
CA ASP A 118 -44.77 -3.75 12.62
C ASP A 118 -43.84 -4.85 12.10
N GLN A 119 -44.38 -6.03 11.78
CA GLN A 119 -43.61 -7.12 11.17
C GLN A 119 -43.10 -6.75 9.78
N LEU A 120 -43.93 -6.17 8.90
CA LEU A 120 -43.54 -5.72 7.56
C LEU A 120 -42.49 -4.61 7.59
N GLU A 121 -42.70 -3.62 8.48
CA GLU A 121 -41.74 -2.53 8.66
C GLU A 121 -40.41 -3.03 9.18
N ALA A 122 -40.38 -3.96 10.15
CA ALA A 122 -39.17 -4.57 10.68
C ALA A 122 -38.42 -5.37 9.61
N GLU A 123 -39.14 -6.11 8.76
CA GLU A 123 -38.52 -6.88 7.65
C GLU A 123 -37.87 -5.93 6.63
N LEU A 124 -38.55 -4.86 6.21
CA LEU A 124 -38.01 -3.87 5.31
C LEU A 124 -36.79 -3.14 5.88
N GLN A 125 -36.86 -2.77 7.16
CA GLN A 125 -35.74 -2.15 7.86
C GLN A 125 -34.54 -3.08 7.95
N GLY A 126 -34.73 -4.34 8.28
CA GLY A 126 -33.64 -5.34 8.31
C GLY A 126 -32.98 -5.52 6.94
N LYS A 127 -33.76 -5.52 5.84
CA LYS A 127 -33.22 -5.56 4.48
C LYS A 127 -32.39 -4.32 4.16
N ILE A 128 -32.89 -3.13 4.52
CA ILE A 128 -32.19 -1.86 4.31
C ILE A 128 -30.86 -1.82 5.08
N GLU A 129 -30.87 -2.23 6.35
CA GLU A 129 -29.66 -2.27 7.18
C GLU A 129 -28.63 -3.27 6.64
N GLY A 130 -29.07 -4.46 6.22
CA GLY A 130 -28.20 -5.46 5.61
C GLY A 130 -27.53 -4.95 4.33
N LEU A 131 -28.28 -4.29 3.45
CA LEU A 131 -27.74 -3.71 2.21
C LEU A 131 -26.80 -2.53 2.49
N ARG A 132 -27.11 -1.66 3.44
CA ARG A 132 -26.21 -0.58 3.85
C ARG A 132 -24.89 -1.12 4.38
N HIS A 133 -24.93 -2.15 5.19
CA HIS A 133 -23.71 -2.80 5.67
C HIS A 133 -22.86 -3.37 4.52
N GLN A 134 -23.50 -3.94 3.49
CA GLN A 134 -22.80 -4.40 2.29
C GLN A 134 -22.15 -3.24 1.52
N ILE A 135 -22.82 -2.11 1.38
CA ILE A 135 -22.26 -0.90 0.76
C ILE A 135 -21.04 -0.41 1.52
N ASP A 136 -21.10 -0.36 2.87
CA ASP A 136 -19.96 0.04 3.70
C ASP A 136 -18.76 -0.89 3.52
N LEU A 137 -18.98 -2.20 3.47
CA LEU A 137 -17.91 -3.18 3.22
C LEU A 137 -17.27 -3.00 1.82
N LEU A 138 -18.06 -2.69 0.80
CA LEU A 138 -17.55 -2.40 -0.55
C LEU A 138 -16.74 -1.10 -0.55
N ALA A 139 -17.19 -0.07 0.15
CA ALA A 139 -16.47 1.19 0.28
C ALA A 139 -15.12 1.01 1.00
N ASP A 140 -15.07 0.24 2.07
CA ASP A 140 -13.83 -0.06 2.81
C ASP A 140 -12.86 -0.87 1.94
N LYS A 141 -13.35 -1.87 1.20
CA LYS A 141 -12.54 -2.63 0.25
C LYS A 141 -11.92 -1.72 -0.82
N ARG A 142 -12.75 -0.86 -1.44
CA ARG A 142 -12.30 0.12 -2.44
C ARG A 142 -11.22 1.03 -1.89
N ASN A 143 -11.42 1.62 -0.73
CA ASN A 143 -10.47 2.53 -0.09
C ASN A 143 -9.13 1.83 0.20
N THR A 144 -9.16 0.58 0.63
CA THR A 144 -7.97 -0.24 0.86
C THR A 144 -7.18 -0.45 -0.44
N ILE A 145 -7.85 -0.82 -1.54
CA ILE A 145 -7.22 -1.01 -2.85
C ILE A 145 -6.56 0.30 -3.32
N ILE A 146 -7.28 1.42 -3.26
CA ILE A 146 -6.76 2.74 -3.67
C ILE A 146 -5.50 3.11 -2.88
N GLU A 147 -5.49 2.89 -1.57
CA GLU A 147 -4.34 3.24 -0.72
C GLU A 147 -3.13 2.34 -1.02
N VAL A 148 -3.33 1.03 -1.19
CA VAL A 148 -2.27 0.09 -1.58
C VAL A 148 -1.67 0.49 -2.93
N ASN A 149 -2.51 0.79 -3.93
CA ASN A 149 -2.06 1.22 -5.25
C ASN A 149 -1.26 2.51 -5.20
N ARG A 150 -1.71 3.49 -4.40
CA ARG A 150 -1.01 4.75 -4.20
C ARG A 150 0.38 4.54 -3.63
N VAL A 151 0.51 3.72 -2.60
CA VAL A 151 1.79 3.40 -1.96
C VAL A 151 2.71 2.67 -2.93
N ALA A 152 2.19 1.67 -3.66
CA ALA A 152 2.97 0.89 -4.63
C ALA A 152 3.48 1.76 -5.79
N LYS A 153 2.62 2.62 -6.37
CA LYS A 153 3.01 3.56 -7.44
C LYS A 153 4.11 4.52 -6.96
N THR A 154 3.94 5.11 -5.78
CA THR A 154 4.94 6.03 -5.20
C THR A 154 6.28 5.33 -4.97
N ALA A 155 6.28 4.11 -4.45
CA ALA A 155 7.50 3.33 -4.24
C ALA A 155 8.22 3.03 -5.56
N LEU A 156 7.49 2.65 -6.62
CA LEU A 156 8.05 2.41 -7.95
C LEU A 156 8.66 3.68 -8.57
N GLU A 157 7.98 4.82 -8.48
CA GLU A 157 8.47 6.11 -8.97
C GLU A 157 9.78 6.51 -8.28
N VAL A 158 9.82 6.43 -6.94
CA VAL A 158 11.05 6.73 -6.17
C VAL A 158 12.18 5.79 -6.55
N PHE A 159 11.90 4.51 -6.73
CA PHE A 159 12.90 3.54 -7.11
C PHE A 159 13.46 3.80 -8.52
N GLN A 160 12.58 4.11 -9.50
CA GLN A 160 12.99 4.48 -10.85
C GLN A 160 13.82 5.77 -10.88
N ASP A 161 13.43 6.78 -10.08
CA ASP A 161 14.18 8.03 -9.96
C ASP A 161 15.61 7.80 -9.45
N ILE A 162 15.76 7.00 -8.39
CA ILE A 162 17.08 6.65 -7.83
C ILE A 162 17.99 6.02 -8.89
N LEU A 163 17.43 5.20 -9.78
CA LEU A 163 18.21 4.47 -10.78
C LEU A 163 18.63 5.31 -11.99
N THR A 164 17.90 6.38 -12.29
CA THR A 164 18.23 7.32 -13.37
C THR A 164 19.31 8.33 -12.96
N LYS A 165 19.63 8.45 -11.67
CA LYS A 165 20.64 9.38 -11.16
C LYS A 165 22.05 8.97 -11.55
N ASP A 166 22.86 9.92 -12.03
CA ASP A 166 24.28 9.68 -12.30
C ASP A 166 25.10 9.38 -11.03
N HIS A 167 24.72 9.99 -9.90
CA HIS A 167 25.32 9.78 -8.58
C HIS A 167 24.26 9.48 -7.55
N LEU A 168 24.51 8.42 -6.73
CA LEU A 168 23.66 8.09 -5.61
C LEU A 168 23.97 9.00 -4.41
N GLU A 169 22.98 9.69 -3.93
CA GLU A 169 23.09 10.47 -2.72
C GLU A 169 22.91 9.61 -1.47
N ARG A 170 23.36 10.12 -0.33
CA ARG A 170 23.19 9.43 0.95
C ARG A 170 21.72 9.09 1.25
N GLY A 171 20.81 10.00 0.92
CA GLY A 171 19.36 9.79 1.09
C GLY A 171 18.83 8.62 0.27
N ASP A 172 19.31 8.46 -0.97
CA ASP A 172 18.91 7.36 -1.85
C ASP A 172 19.37 6.01 -1.29
N LEU A 173 20.59 5.96 -0.79
CA LEU A 173 21.15 4.75 -0.17
C LEU A 173 20.43 4.42 1.15
N GLU A 174 20.13 5.40 1.97
CA GLU A 174 19.40 5.23 3.23
C GLU A 174 17.96 4.74 3.03
N LEU A 175 17.35 4.97 1.87
CA LEU A 175 16.02 4.43 1.54
C LEU A 175 16.05 2.94 1.23
N LEU A 176 17.08 2.48 0.51
CA LEU A 176 17.14 1.12 -0.03
C LEU A 176 17.99 0.17 0.82
N ILE A 177 19.04 0.68 1.44
CA ILE A 177 20.08 -0.14 2.08
C ILE A 177 20.01 0.02 3.60
N ASP A 178 19.94 -1.12 4.30
CA ASP A 178 20.09 -1.16 5.76
C ASP A 178 21.57 -1.08 6.13
N ARG A 179 22.41 -1.89 5.50
CA ARG A 179 23.82 -2.00 5.86
C ARG A 179 24.68 -2.53 4.73
N ILE A 180 25.91 -2.03 4.65
CA ILE A 180 26.94 -2.53 3.73
C ILE A 180 28.08 -3.12 4.56
N TYR A 181 28.47 -4.36 4.28
CA TYR A 181 29.61 -5.02 4.86
C TYR A 181 30.72 -5.12 3.81
N ILE A 182 31.91 -4.65 4.15
CA ILE A 182 33.06 -4.68 3.27
C ILE A 182 34.05 -5.73 3.81
N PHE A 183 34.28 -6.76 3.00
CA PHE A 183 35.27 -7.80 3.24
C PHE A 183 36.52 -7.57 2.37
N GLU A 184 37.50 -8.45 2.42
CA GLU A 184 38.73 -8.35 1.63
C GLU A 184 38.51 -8.61 0.14
N ASP A 185 37.63 -9.53 -0.19
CA ASP A 185 37.36 -10.08 -1.50
C ASP A 185 35.95 -9.80 -2.04
N HIS A 186 35.03 -9.37 -1.20
CA HIS A 186 33.65 -9.11 -1.59
C HIS A 186 32.98 -8.04 -0.73
N ILE A 187 31.79 -7.62 -1.18
CA ILE A 187 30.93 -6.68 -0.48
C ILE A 187 29.55 -7.32 -0.37
N ASP A 188 29.02 -7.33 0.87
CA ASP A 188 27.65 -7.74 1.13
C ASP A 188 26.76 -6.50 1.33
N VAL A 189 25.67 -6.41 0.58
CA VAL A 189 24.68 -5.35 0.68
C VAL A 189 23.40 -5.92 1.28
N LYS A 190 23.01 -5.39 2.44
CA LYS A 190 21.76 -5.75 3.09
C LYS A 190 20.71 -4.70 2.79
N LEU A 191 19.65 -5.10 2.08
CA LEU A 191 18.53 -4.23 1.78
C LEU A 191 17.62 -4.09 3.01
N LYS A 192 16.89 -2.97 3.08
CA LYS A 192 15.80 -2.80 4.04
C LYS A 192 14.65 -3.73 3.69
N SER A 193 14.10 -4.40 4.68
CA SER A 193 12.88 -5.21 4.58
C SER A 193 11.67 -4.36 4.92
#